data_f503a2408a0d095c6e63551d29442689
#
_entry.id   f503a2408a0d095c6e63551d29442689
#
_cell.length_a   1.000
_cell.length_b   1.000
_cell.length_c   1.000
_cell.angle_alpha   90.00
_cell.angle_beta   90.00
_cell.angle_gamma   90.00
#
_symmetry.space_group_name_H-M   'P 1'
#
loop_
_entity.id
_entity.type
_entity.pdbx_description
1 polymer ?
#
loop_
_entity_poly.entity_id
_entity_poly.type
_entity_poly.pdbx_seq_one_letter_code
_entity_poly.pdbx_strand_id
1 'polypeptide(L)' 'MSQATQIVLGTVGVAAALTILVVFFMALS' A
#
# COMPACT_ATOMS: atom_id res chain seq x y z
N MET A 1 -12.76 -16.28 -2.24
CA MET A 1 -11.34 -15.99 -2.02
C MET A 1 -10.84 -16.66 -0.76
N SER A 2 -9.63 -17.16 -0.76
CA SER A 2 -9.05 -17.78 0.43
C SER A 2 -8.60 -16.69 1.42
N GLN A 3 -8.49 -17.09 2.69
CA GLN A 3 -8.03 -16.17 3.72
C GLN A 3 -6.63 -15.63 3.44
N ALA A 4 -5.77 -16.47 2.87
CA ALA A 4 -4.42 -16.08 2.51
C ALA A 4 -4.41 -14.98 1.45
N THR A 5 -5.27 -15.08 0.45
CA THR A 5 -5.39 -14.07 -0.60
C THR A 5 -5.83 -12.73 -0.02
N GLN A 6 -6.74 -12.77 0.93
CA GLN A 6 -7.23 -11.55 1.59
C GLN A 6 -6.12 -10.85 2.36
N ILE A 7 -5.30 -11.62 3.06
CA ILE A 7 -4.17 -11.06 3.82
C ILE A 7 -3.14 -10.44 2.87
N VAL A 8 -2.83 -11.14 1.77
CA VAL A 8 -1.87 -10.63 0.78
C VAL A 8 -2.38 -9.34 0.14
N LEU A 9 -3.65 -9.30 -0.24
CA LEU A 9 -4.24 -8.10 -0.82
C LEU A 9 -4.21 -6.92 0.15
N GLY A 10 -4.48 -7.18 1.41
CA GLY A 10 -4.42 -6.14 2.44
C GLY A 10 -3.00 -5.60 2.61
N THR A 11 -2.01 -6.47 2.65
CA THR A 11 -0.61 -6.08 2.80
C THR A 11 -0.13 -5.27 1.59
N VAL A 12 -0.46 -5.73 0.38
CA VAL A 12 -0.09 -5.03 -0.84
C VAL A 12 -0.78 -3.66 -0.90
N GLY A 13 -2.05 -3.61 -0.51
CA GLY A 13 -2.79 -2.35 -0.48
C GLY A 13 -2.16 -1.33 0.45
N VAL A 14 -1.79 -1.75 1.64
CA VAL A 14 -1.14 -0.88 2.62
C VAL A 14 0.23 -0.42 2.12
N ALA A 15 1.02 -1.33 1.56
CA ALA A 15 2.33 -0.99 1.03
C ALA A 15 2.23 0.02 -0.12
N ALA A 16 1.28 -0.18 -1.02
CA ALA A 16 1.06 0.73 -2.13
C ALA A 16 0.63 2.12 -1.63
N ALA A 17 -0.26 2.17 -0.67
CA ALA A 17 -0.73 3.43 -0.10
C ALA A 17 0.42 4.20 0.56
N LEU A 18 1.25 3.51 1.31
CA LEU A 18 2.40 4.13 1.97
C LEU A 18 3.41 4.65 0.95
N THR A 19 3.65 3.91 -0.12
CA THR A 19 4.58 4.32 -1.17
C THR A 19 4.09 5.59 -1.85
N ILE A 20 2.82 5.64 -2.20
CA ILE A 20 2.22 6.82 -2.83
C ILE A 20 2.31 8.01 -1.90
N LEU A 21 2.06 7.81 -0.62
CA LEU A 21 2.12 8.86 0.37
C LEU A 21 3.51 9.46 0.48
N VAL A 22 4.53 8.62 0.49
CA VAL A 22 5.93 9.06 0.54
C VAL A 22 6.29 9.88 -0.71
N VAL A 23 5.90 9.40 -1.88
CA VAL A 23 6.16 10.09 -3.13
C VAL A 23 5.49 11.47 -3.13
N PHE A 24 4.25 11.53 -2.66
CA PHE A 24 3.51 12.78 -2.56
C PHE A 24 4.22 13.78 -1.65
N PHE A 25 4.70 13.29 -0.53
CA PHE A 25 5.42 14.12 0.43
C PHE A 25 6.69 14.71 -0.19
N MET A 26 7.42 13.89 -0.92
CA MET A 26 8.65 14.34 -1.58
C MET A 26 8.37 15.36 -2.67
N ALA A 27 7.29 15.17 -3.40
CA ALA A 27 6.93 16.08 -4.49
C ALA A 27 6.53 17.46 -3.96
N LEU A 28 5.96 17.51 -2.76
CA LEU A 28 5.50 18.77 -2.16
C LEU A 28 6.57 19.47 -1.33
N SER A 29 7.64 18.76 -0.97
CA SER A 29 8.70 19.36 -0.14
C SER A 29 10.00 19.67 -0.92
#